data_ce4d08a55271607febf54c68c5252554
#
_entry.id   ce4d08a55271607febf54c68c5252554
#
_cell.length_a   1.000
_cell.length_b   1.000
_cell.length_c   1.000
_cell.angle_alpha   90.00
_cell.angle_beta   90.00
_cell.angle_gamma   90.00
#
_symmetry.space_group_name_H-M   'P 1'
#
loop_
_entity.id
_entity.type
_entity.pdbx_description
1 polymer ?
#
loop_
_entity_poly.entity_id
_entity_poly.type
_entity_poly.pdbx_seq_one_letter_code
_entity_poly.pdbx_strand_id
1 'polypeptide(L)'
;VRRDPWLYGRGSVDDGYGGYLCATSVRLLQEAGTPHPRCTMIIETCEESGSFDLPPYLEAFTERLGNPDMVVVLDSGGPDYDHIWMTEALRGLVSGTLSVKVSHEGIHSGNSGGSIPSSFRIQRILLDRVEEASSGKVTIPEMHVEIPEEVWENAISLRDIVGDSIWEQFPTVETLRQVSETTEEMIVAMNWEPTLSVIGADGLPSVQDAGNVLRTNTDLKLSFRIPPGVDSEYAVARAKEILEQDPPYGAEVTFTPDSCADGFHAPPLDGPISEAINEASMELTGLPPLATWTGGTIPFMAMMQGKYPEAMFLCTGTSGPGNNAHGPDEKLHIPSSKRLTVALSATIAAISENL
;
A
#
# COMPACT_ATOMS: atom_id res chain seq x y z
N VAL A 1 26.21 -5.83 -0.45
CA VAL A 1 27.18 -6.95 -0.60
C VAL A 1 26.53 -8.10 -1.33
N ARG A 2 27.15 -8.59 -2.44
CA ARG A 2 26.64 -9.75 -3.18
C ARG A 2 26.96 -11.05 -2.43
N ARG A 3 25.92 -11.88 -2.23
CA ARG A 3 26.00 -13.26 -1.71
C ARG A 3 24.97 -14.08 -2.48
N ASP A 4 25.37 -14.68 -3.60
CA ASP A 4 24.43 -15.33 -4.51
C ASP A 4 23.44 -16.26 -3.79
N PRO A 5 22.13 -16.18 -4.12
CA PRO A 5 21.52 -15.43 -5.22
C PRO A 5 21.12 -13.97 -4.87
N TRP A 6 21.63 -13.40 -3.77
CA TRP A 6 21.19 -12.14 -3.19
C TRP A 6 22.21 -11.00 -3.31
N LEU A 7 21.70 -9.79 -3.49
CA LEU A 7 22.43 -8.54 -3.33
C LEU A 7 21.90 -7.81 -2.09
N TYR A 8 22.73 -7.72 -1.04
CA TYR A 8 22.37 -7.06 0.23
C TYR A 8 22.73 -5.59 0.20
N GLY A 9 21.79 -4.74 0.61
CA GLY A 9 21.98 -3.30 0.79
C GLY A 9 20.65 -2.58 0.98
N ARG A 10 20.65 -1.49 1.75
CA ARG A 10 19.49 -0.60 1.84
C ARG A 10 19.16 -0.05 0.44
N GLY A 11 17.84 -0.03 0.06
CA GLY A 11 17.41 0.38 -1.26
C GLY A 11 17.77 -0.62 -2.36
N SER A 12 18.19 -1.86 -2.03
CA SER A 12 18.57 -2.83 -3.05
C SER A 12 17.36 -3.45 -3.75
N VAL A 13 16.25 -3.64 -3.04
CA VAL A 13 14.99 -4.16 -3.57
C VAL A 13 13.89 -3.11 -3.58
N ASP A 14 14.01 -2.10 -2.75
CA ASP A 14 13.02 -1.05 -2.52
C ASP A 14 13.67 0.34 -2.67
N ASP A 15 13.67 0.94 -3.92
CA ASP A 15 13.66 0.23 -5.23
C ASP A 15 14.86 0.66 -6.10
N GLY A 16 16.02 0.88 -5.49
CA GLY A 16 17.22 1.35 -6.19
C GLY A 16 17.67 0.49 -7.39
N TYR A 17 17.17 -0.73 -7.52
CA TYR A 17 17.42 -1.58 -8.69
C TYR A 17 16.66 -1.11 -9.93
N GLY A 18 15.51 -0.43 -9.76
CA GLY A 18 14.56 -0.09 -10.82
C GLY A 18 15.19 0.72 -11.95
N GLY A 19 15.97 1.75 -11.62
CA GLY A 19 16.68 2.55 -12.62
C GLY A 19 17.67 1.74 -13.48
N TYR A 20 18.39 0.79 -12.86
CA TYR A 20 19.31 -0.10 -13.58
C TYR A 20 18.55 -1.10 -14.45
N LEU A 21 17.45 -1.64 -13.95
CA LEU A 21 16.58 -2.55 -14.68
C LEU A 21 16.02 -1.88 -15.93
N CYS A 22 15.40 -0.71 -15.80
CA CYS A 22 14.86 0.06 -16.92
C CYS A 22 15.92 0.36 -17.99
N ALA A 23 17.07 0.90 -17.58
CA ALA A 23 18.15 1.23 -18.51
C ALA A 23 18.69 -0.04 -19.21
N THR A 24 18.78 -1.17 -18.51
CA THR A 24 19.24 -2.44 -19.07
C THR A 24 18.23 -3.00 -20.07
N SER A 25 16.94 -2.91 -19.76
CA SER A 25 15.87 -3.39 -20.66
C SER A 25 15.90 -2.67 -22.02
N VAL A 26 16.02 -1.34 -22.02
CA VAL A 26 16.15 -0.57 -23.28
C VAL A 26 17.46 -0.91 -23.99
N ARG A 27 18.56 -1.03 -23.25
CA ARG A 27 19.87 -1.37 -23.83
C ARG A 27 19.86 -2.74 -24.51
N LEU A 28 19.20 -3.74 -23.92
CA LEU A 28 19.07 -5.08 -24.54
C LEU A 28 18.39 -4.99 -25.91
N LEU A 29 17.33 -4.20 -26.04
CA LEU A 29 16.65 -3.98 -27.32
C LEU A 29 17.57 -3.31 -28.34
N GLN A 30 18.31 -2.28 -27.92
CA GLN A 30 19.28 -1.58 -28.80
C GLN A 30 20.40 -2.50 -29.26
N GLU A 31 20.96 -3.33 -28.38
CA GLU A 31 22.01 -4.31 -28.73
C GLU A 31 21.48 -5.42 -29.64
N ALA A 32 20.20 -5.80 -29.49
CA ALA A 32 19.53 -6.77 -30.38
C ALA A 32 19.11 -6.17 -31.73
N GLY A 33 19.13 -4.84 -31.87
CA GLY A 33 18.60 -4.15 -33.05
C GLY A 33 17.07 -4.20 -33.13
N THR A 34 16.39 -4.43 -32.01
CA THR A 34 14.93 -4.45 -31.91
C THR A 34 14.39 -3.05 -31.73
N PRO A 35 13.40 -2.62 -32.52
CA PRO A 35 12.76 -1.32 -32.34
C PRO A 35 12.17 -1.16 -30.95
N HIS A 36 12.18 0.07 -30.42
CA HIS A 36 11.53 0.40 -29.16
C HIS A 36 10.98 1.83 -29.23
N PRO A 37 9.87 2.14 -28.50
CA PRO A 37 9.33 3.48 -28.44
C PRO A 37 10.29 4.41 -27.69
N ARG A 38 9.95 5.71 -27.68
CA ARG A 38 10.63 6.66 -26.80
C ARG A 38 10.35 6.31 -25.34
N CYS A 39 11.41 6.07 -24.58
CA CYS A 39 11.33 5.81 -23.14
C CYS A 39 11.80 7.04 -22.36
N THR A 40 11.03 7.45 -21.36
CA THR A 40 11.40 8.46 -20.39
C THR A 40 11.45 7.83 -19.02
N MET A 41 12.58 7.95 -18.32
CA MET A 41 12.75 7.43 -16.97
C MET A 41 12.69 8.59 -15.97
N ILE A 42 11.88 8.42 -14.93
CA ILE A 42 11.82 9.29 -13.77
C ILE A 42 12.45 8.51 -12.61
N ILE A 43 13.37 9.13 -11.89
CA ILE A 43 13.93 8.61 -10.65
C ILE A 43 13.49 9.57 -9.56
N GLU A 44 12.61 9.12 -8.69
CA GLU A 44 12.16 9.86 -7.53
C GLU A 44 13.01 9.52 -6.30
N THR A 45 13.17 10.47 -5.38
CA THR A 45 13.97 10.30 -4.16
C THR A 45 13.21 10.68 -2.89
N CYS A 46 11.89 10.92 -2.97
CA CYS A 46 11.04 11.24 -1.82
C CYS A 46 9.78 10.36 -1.71
N GLU A 47 9.73 9.22 -2.40
CA GLU A 47 8.59 8.29 -2.36
C GLU A 47 8.28 7.87 -0.92
N GLU A 48 9.28 7.43 -0.17
CA GLU A 48 9.19 6.99 1.22
C GLU A 48 8.69 8.08 2.21
N SER A 49 8.69 9.31 1.75
CA SER A 49 8.15 10.47 2.49
C SER A 49 6.78 10.91 1.97
N GLY A 50 6.18 10.19 1.00
CA GLY A 50 4.86 10.44 0.43
C GLY A 50 4.87 11.26 -0.86
N SER A 51 5.97 11.28 -1.62
CA SER A 51 6.07 11.86 -2.99
C SER A 51 5.65 13.33 -3.10
N PHE A 52 5.74 14.11 -2.04
CA PHE A 52 5.22 15.50 -2.01
C PHE A 52 5.94 16.43 -3.00
N ASP A 53 7.16 16.12 -3.40
CA ASP A 53 7.93 16.90 -4.38
C ASP A 53 7.62 16.49 -5.84
N LEU A 54 7.05 15.31 -6.08
CA LEU A 54 6.85 14.77 -7.42
C LEU A 54 5.82 15.55 -8.26
N PRO A 55 4.64 15.97 -7.75
CA PRO A 55 3.63 16.67 -8.55
C PRO A 55 4.15 17.92 -9.27
N PRO A 56 4.85 18.85 -8.61
CA PRO A 56 5.40 20.03 -9.30
C PRO A 56 6.46 19.67 -10.36
N TYR A 57 7.21 18.59 -10.20
CA TYR A 57 8.13 18.15 -11.26
C TYR A 57 7.40 17.56 -12.47
N LEU A 58 6.35 16.77 -12.25
CA LEU A 58 5.52 16.24 -13.34
C LEU A 58 4.84 17.35 -14.12
N GLU A 59 4.43 18.43 -13.46
CA GLU A 59 3.89 19.61 -14.13
C GLU A 59 4.96 20.34 -14.93
N ALA A 60 6.11 20.63 -14.33
CA ALA A 60 7.22 21.33 -14.97
C ALA A 60 7.79 20.60 -16.20
N PHE A 61 7.73 19.28 -16.21
CA PHE A 61 8.26 18.44 -17.29
C PHE A 61 7.17 17.85 -18.19
N THR A 62 5.93 18.34 -18.13
CA THR A 62 4.81 17.83 -18.94
C THR A 62 5.15 17.70 -20.43
N GLU A 63 5.78 18.72 -21.06
CA GLU A 63 6.18 18.65 -22.47
C GLU A 63 7.23 17.56 -22.75
N ARG A 64 8.12 17.31 -21.80
CA ARG A 64 9.15 16.28 -21.92
C ARG A 64 8.58 14.89 -21.71
N LEU A 65 7.62 14.73 -20.81
CA LEU A 65 6.93 13.47 -20.55
C LEU A 65 6.00 13.10 -21.70
N GLY A 66 5.28 14.09 -22.24
CA GLY A 66 4.27 13.87 -23.30
C GLY A 66 3.07 13.12 -22.76
N ASN A 67 2.40 12.37 -23.65
CA ASN A 67 1.34 11.44 -23.30
C ASN A 67 1.91 10.03 -23.44
N PRO A 68 2.23 9.34 -22.34
CA PRO A 68 2.76 7.99 -22.40
C PRO A 68 1.65 6.99 -22.78
N ASP A 69 1.98 6.02 -23.59
CA ASP A 69 1.11 4.88 -23.89
C ASP A 69 1.11 3.89 -22.73
N MET A 70 2.24 3.81 -22.00
CA MET A 70 2.41 2.97 -20.82
C MET A 70 3.22 3.67 -19.74
N VAL A 71 2.80 3.48 -18.50
CA VAL A 71 3.54 3.81 -17.28
C VAL A 71 4.00 2.52 -16.61
N VAL A 72 5.31 2.36 -16.43
CA VAL A 72 5.90 1.22 -15.74
C VAL A 72 6.40 1.66 -14.38
N VAL A 73 5.99 0.96 -13.32
CA VAL A 73 6.41 1.20 -11.94
C VAL A 73 7.05 -0.07 -11.42
N LEU A 74 8.25 0.04 -10.83
CA LEU A 74 9.05 -1.11 -10.40
C LEU A 74 9.16 -1.22 -8.87
N ASP A 75 8.15 -0.74 -8.17
CA ASP A 75 8.09 -0.69 -6.72
C ASP A 75 7.08 -1.69 -6.14
N SER A 76 7.15 -2.94 -6.61
CA SER A 76 6.23 -3.99 -6.22
C SER A 76 6.88 -5.38 -6.28
N GLY A 77 6.07 -6.40 -6.14
CA GLY A 77 6.51 -7.79 -6.22
C GLY A 77 5.37 -8.77 -5.93
N GLY A 78 5.70 -9.92 -5.37
CA GLY A 78 4.69 -10.93 -5.10
C GLY A 78 5.12 -11.95 -4.04
N PRO A 79 4.23 -12.91 -3.76
CA PRO A 79 4.44 -13.89 -2.69
C PRO A 79 5.49 -14.96 -2.98
N ASP A 80 6.04 -15.00 -4.19
CA ASP A 80 7.16 -15.88 -4.53
C ASP A 80 8.12 -15.23 -5.53
N TYR A 81 9.25 -15.93 -5.84
CA TYR A 81 10.22 -15.50 -6.83
C TYR A 81 10.16 -16.28 -8.15
N ASP A 82 9.21 -17.19 -8.31
CA ASP A 82 9.13 -18.07 -9.48
C ASP A 82 8.26 -17.46 -10.58
N HIS A 83 7.20 -16.74 -10.21
CA HIS A 83 6.33 -16.01 -11.13
C HIS A 83 6.84 -14.60 -11.43
N ILE A 84 6.35 -14.02 -12.52
CA ILE A 84 6.34 -12.57 -12.76
C ILE A 84 5.04 -12.05 -12.20
N TRP A 85 5.12 -11.17 -11.20
CA TRP A 85 3.96 -10.61 -10.53
C TRP A 85 3.64 -9.23 -11.08
N MET A 86 2.35 -8.98 -11.31
CA MET A 86 1.80 -7.68 -11.72
C MET A 86 0.85 -7.20 -10.63
N THR A 87 1.10 -6.01 -10.10
CA THR A 87 0.24 -5.39 -9.09
C THR A 87 -0.83 -4.57 -9.78
N GLU A 88 -2.07 -5.03 -9.74
CA GLU A 88 -3.21 -4.38 -10.40
C GLU A 88 -3.93 -3.40 -9.48
N ALA A 89 -3.83 -3.56 -8.14
CA ALA A 89 -4.47 -2.67 -7.22
C ALA A 89 -3.64 -2.38 -5.97
N LEU A 90 -3.78 -1.16 -5.47
CA LEU A 90 -3.18 -0.64 -4.25
C LEU A 90 -4.26 0.01 -3.40
N ARG A 91 -4.24 -0.21 -2.09
CA ARG A 91 -5.15 0.53 -1.20
C ARG A 91 -4.73 1.99 -1.08
N GLY A 92 -5.72 2.86 -0.85
CA GLY A 92 -5.52 4.22 -0.42
C GLY A 92 -5.26 4.33 1.09
N LEU A 93 -5.04 5.56 1.53
CA LEU A 93 -4.71 5.90 2.91
C LEU A 93 -5.51 7.11 3.35
N VAL A 94 -6.05 7.07 4.57
CA VAL A 94 -6.53 8.23 5.32
C VAL A 94 -5.92 8.18 6.70
N SER A 95 -5.19 9.23 7.11
CA SER A 95 -4.65 9.28 8.46
C SER A 95 -4.88 10.63 9.14
N GLY A 96 -4.84 10.61 10.48
CA GLY A 96 -5.04 11.79 11.29
C GLY A 96 -4.90 11.51 12.78
N THR A 97 -4.88 12.57 13.57
CA THR A 97 -4.81 12.48 15.03
C THR A 97 -6.17 12.78 15.64
N LEU A 98 -6.72 11.81 16.38
CA LEU A 98 -7.91 11.97 17.21
C LEU A 98 -7.50 12.39 18.60
N SER A 99 -7.77 13.64 18.94
CA SER A 99 -7.50 14.25 20.25
C SER A 99 -8.76 14.31 21.08
N VAL A 100 -8.71 13.83 22.32
CA VAL A 100 -9.79 13.93 23.31
C VAL A 100 -9.27 14.59 24.57
N LYS A 101 -9.82 15.73 24.92
CA LYS A 101 -9.45 16.48 26.13
C LYS A 101 -10.62 16.59 27.09
N VAL A 102 -10.38 16.32 28.38
CA VAL A 102 -11.41 16.27 29.43
C VAL A 102 -11.14 17.23 30.60
N SER A 103 -9.90 17.73 30.74
CA SER A 103 -9.56 18.66 31.82
C SER A 103 -8.38 19.55 31.46
N HIS A 104 -8.17 20.61 32.20
CA HIS A 104 -7.04 21.52 32.02
C HIS A 104 -5.80 21.11 32.81
N GLU A 105 -5.99 20.31 33.87
CA GLU A 105 -4.94 19.83 34.76
C GLU A 105 -5.13 18.36 35.10
N GLY A 106 -4.05 17.66 35.44
CA GLY A 106 -4.12 16.29 35.94
C GLY A 106 -4.87 16.24 37.29
N ILE A 107 -5.77 15.28 37.45
CA ILE A 107 -6.61 15.13 38.63
C ILE A 107 -6.31 13.80 39.29
N HIS A 108 -6.29 13.75 40.64
CA HIS A 108 -6.07 12.48 41.34
C HIS A 108 -7.18 11.47 41.00
N SER A 109 -6.79 10.35 40.39
CA SER A 109 -7.72 9.38 39.80
C SER A 109 -8.66 8.74 40.83
N GLY A 110 -8.21 8.55 42.06
CA GLY A 110 -9.04 8.04 43.16
C GLY A 110 -10.15 9.00 43.58
N ASN A 111 -9.94 10.31 43.44
CA ASN A 111 -10.93 11.34 43.81
C ASN A 111 -11.90 11.62 42.64
N SER A 112 -11.46 11.49 41.41
CA SER A 112 -12.24 11.82 40.21
C SER A 112 -12.87 10.61 39.54
N GLY A 113 -12.36 9.41 39.81
CA GLY A 113 -12.88 8.19 39.24
C GLY A 113 -14.36 7.96 39.54
N GLY A 114 -15.15 7.63 38.52
CA GLY A 114 -16.60 7.48 38.63
C GLY A 114 -17.38 8.78 38.40
N SER A 115 -16.76 9.96 38.61
CA SER A 115 -17.39 11.27 38.42
C SER A 115 -16.96 11.90 37.09
N ILE A 116 -15.66 11.92 36.79
CA ILE A 116 -15.11 12.49 35.56
C ILE A 116 -14.77 11.34 34.59
N PRO A 117 -15.26 11.38 33.34
CA PRO A 117 -14.89 10.39 32.35
C PRO A 117 -13.41 10.56 31.96
N SER A 118 -12.67 9.44 31.82
CA SER A 118 -11.31 9.52 31.33
C SER A 118 -11.27 9.75 29.82
N SER A 119 -10.29 10.51 29.34
CA SER A 119 -10.08 10.74 27.92
C SER A 119 -9.91 9.43 27.13
N PHE A 120 -9.21 8.45 27.67
CA PHE A 120 -9.05 7.14 27.04
C PHE A 120 -10.36 6.33 26.96
N ARG A 121 -11.29 6.47 27.93
CA ARG A 121 -12.63 5.88 27.81
C ARG A 121 -13.39 6.49 26.65
N ILE A 122 -13.31 7.81 26.49
CA ILE A 122 -13.97 8.51 25.38
C ILE A 122 -13.36 8.10 24.05
N GLN A 123 -12.02 7.96 23.93
CA GLN A 123 -11.38 7.41 22.74
C GLN A 123 -11.99 6.07 22.34
N ARG A 124 -12.17 5.14 23.29
CA ARG A 124 -12.79 3.83 22.99
C ARG A 124 -14.21 3.96 22.47
N ILE A 125 -15.04 4.88 23.03
CA ILE A 125 -16.39 5.13 22.53
C ILE A 125 -16.38 5.72 21.12
N LEU A 126 -15.41 6.58 20.82
CA LEU A 126 -15.28 7.18 19.49
C LEU A 126 -14.76 6.18 18.46
N LEU A 127 -13.82 5.31 18.83
CA LEU A 127 -13.37 4.24 17.97
C LEU A 127 -14.49 3.26 17.63
N ASP A 128 -15.38 2.91 18.59
CA ASP A 128 -16.56 2.07 18.35
C ASP A 128 -17.56 2.67 17.34
N ARG A 129 -17.42 3.96 16.98
CA ARG A 129 -18.24 4.59 15.92
C ARG A 129 -17.72 4.34 14.52
N VAL A 130 -16.45 3.99 14.39
CA VAL A 130 -15.75 3.85 13.12
C VAL A 130 -15.24 2.44 12.86
N GLU A 131 -15.21 1.60 13.90
CA GLU A 131 -14.76 0.21 13.81
C GLU A 131 -15.55 -0.67 14.78
N GLU A 132 -15.99 -1.84 14.36
CA GLU A 132 -16.53 -2.85 15.23
C GLU A 132 -15.39 -3.59 15.95
N ALA A 133 -15.21 -3.37 17.25
CA ALA A 133 -14.08 -3.88 18.02
C ALA A 133 -13.95 -5.42 18.05
N SER A 134 -15.04 -6.17 17.78
CA SER A 134 -15.03 -7.64 17.78
C SER A 134 -14.51 -8.24 16.48
N SER A 135 -14.74 -7.60 15.35
CA SER A 135 -14.40 -8.07 14.00
C SER A 135 -13.28 -7.26 13.33
N GLY A 136 -13.00 -6.04 13.82
CA GLY A 136 -12.10 -5.11 13.18
C GLY A 136 -12.68 -4.47 11.91
N LYS A 137 -13.99 -4.65 11.63
CA LYS A 137 -14.63 -4.05 10.46
C LYS A 137 -14.83 -2.55 10.64
N VAL A 138 -14.38 -1.78 9.68
CA VAL A 138 -14.66 -0.34 9.59
C VAL A 138 -16.15 -0.15 9.31
N THR A 139 -16.80 0.74 10.09
CA THR A 139 -18.26 0.95 10.06
C THR A 139 -18.66 2.18 9.25
N ILE A 140 -17.73 2.88 8.64
CA ILE A 140 -17.96 4.06 7.77
C ILE A 140 -18.36 3.57 6.37
N PRO A 141 -19.63 3.68 5.96
CA PRO A 141 -20.08 3.11 4.67
C PRO A 141 -19.33 3.67 3.46
N GLU A 142 -18.96 4.94 3.54
CA GLU A 142 -18.26 5.66 2.47
C GLU A 142 -16.82 5.20 2.25
N MET A 143 -16.28 4.37 3.14
CA MET A 143 -14.97 3.74 2.98
C MET A 143 -15.04 2.35 2.33
N HIS A 144 -16.23 1.86 1.98
CA HIS A 144 -16.43 0.56 1.35
C HIS A 144 -16.75 0.72 -0.13
N VAL A 145 -16.39 -0.31 -0.89
CA VAL A 145 -16.80 -0.50 -2.29
C VAL A 145 -17.49 -1.84 -2.44
N GLU A 146 -18.27 -2.00 -3.49
CA GLU A 146 -18.71 -3.33 -3.93
C GLU A 146 -17.49 -4.05 -4.54
N ILE A 147 -17.10 -5.18 -3.94
CA ILE A 147 -15.95 -5.95 -4.38
C ILE A 147 -16.34 -6.75 -5.61
N PRO A 148 -15.70 -6.54 -6.78
CA PRO A 148 -16.02 -7.25 -8.01
C PRO A 148 -15.85 -8.77 -7.88
N GLU A 149 -16.66 -9.54 -8.62
CA GLU A 149 -16.58 -11.01 -8.60
C GLU A 149 -15.22 -11.52 -9.06
N GLU A 150 -14.60 -10.84 -10.03
CA GLU A 150 -13.25 -11.13 -10.51
C GLU A 150 -12.16 -11.04 -9.43
N VAL A 151 -12.34 -10.18 -8.43
CA VAL A 151 -11.46 -10.08 -7.27
C VAL A 151 -11.52 -11.36 -6.44
N TRP A 152 -12.72 -11.88 -6.20
CA TRP A 152 -12.89 -13.14 -5.47
C TRP A 152 -12.33 -14.34 -6.25
N GLU A 153 -12.53 -14.40 -7.58
CA GLU A 153 -11.96 -15.44 -8.42
C GLU A 153 -10.43 -15.42 -8.40
N ASN A 154 -9.84 -14.22 -8.46
CA ASN A 154 -8.39 -14.05 -8.37
C ASN A 154 -7.87 -14.40 -6.96
N ALA A 155 -8.58 -14.02 -5.88
CA ALA A 155 -8.21 -14.39 -4.51
C ALA A 155 -8.20 -15.91 -4.31
N ILE A 156 -9.17 -16.63 -4.90
CA ILE A 156 -9.21 -18.09 -4.90
C ILE A 156 -8.00 -18.67 -5.64
N SER A 157 -7.66 -18.12 -6.79
CA SER A 157 -6.50 -18.53 -7.57
C SER A 157 -5.19 -18.28 -6.83
N LEU A 158 -5.05 -17.12 -6.19
CA LEU A 158 -3.91 -16.79 -5.36
C LEU A 158 -3.79 -17.73 -4.16
N ARG A 159 -4.90 -18.03 -3.45
CA ARG A 159 -4.92 -19.00 -2.35
C ARG A 159 -4.32 -20.35 -2.77
N ASP A 160 -4.67 -20.83 -3.96
CA ASP A 160 -4.18 -22.12 -4.46
C ASP A 160 -2.67 -22.13 -4.72
N ILE A 161 -2.07 -20.95 -4.95
CA ILE A 161 -0.62 -20.76 -5.15
C ILE A 161 0.10 -20.52 -3.83
N VAL A 162 -0.39 -19.60 -2.99
CA VAL A 162 0.32 -19.15 -1.80
C VAL A 162 -0.03 -19.96 -0.55
N GLY A 163 -1.23 -20.56 -0.49
CA GLY A 163 -1.69 -21.32 0.66
C GLY A 163 -1.54 -20.56 1.98
N ASP A 164 -1.07 -21.27 3.01
CA ASP A 164 -0.88 -20.70 4.34
C ASP A 164 0.32 -19.73 4.42
N SER A 165 1.20 -19.69 3.42
CA SER A 165 2.39 -18.83 3.43
C SER A 165 2.05 -17.34 3.52
N ILE A 166 0.86 -16.95 3.07
CA ILE A 166 0.39 -15.56 3.19
C ILE A 166 0.17 -15.13 4.65
N TRP A 167 -0.18 -16.07 5.54
CA TRP A 167 -0.25 -15.81 6.98
C TRP A 167 1.12 -15.96 7.64
N GLU A 168 1.86 -17.00 7.28
CA GLU A 168 3.14 -17.35 7.89
C GLU A 168 4.24 -16.30 7.68
N GLN A 169 4.09 -15.41 6.67
CA GLN A 169 5.01 -14.28 6.46
C GLN A 169 5.01 -13.28 7.63
N PHE A 170 3.93 -13.21 8.42
CA PHE A 170 3.83 -12.27 9.52
C PHE A 170 4.47 -12.83 10.79
N PRO A 171 5.39 -12.08 11.44
CA PRO A 171 6.09 -12.54 12.65
C PRO A 171 5.18 -12.41 13.90
N THR A 172 4.07 -13.15 13.89
CA THR A 172 3.07 -13.13 14.97
C THR A 172 3.46 -14.07 16.12
N VAL A 173 2.82 -13.88 17.28
CA VAL A 173 2.93 -14.87 18.38
C VAL A 173 2.20 -16.16 18.00
N GLU A 174 2.70 -17.31 18.42
CA GLU A 174 2.22 -18.64 18.00
C GLU A 174 0.73 -18.90 18.26
N THR A 175 0.14 -18.22 19.24
CA THR A 175 -1.28 -18.39 19.62
C THR A 175 -2.23 -17.46 18.88
N LEU A 176 -1.71 -16.50 18.11
CA LEU A 176 -2.53 -15.57 17.36
C LEU A 176 -3.24 -16.31 16.22
N ARG A 177 -4.48 -15.94 15.98
CA ARG A 177 -5.27 -16.43 14.85
C ARG A 177 -5.56 -15.28 13.91
N GLN A 178 -5.67 -15.58 12.63
CA GLN A 178 -6.14 -14.63 11.63
C GLN A 178 -7.58 -14.19 11.92
N VAL A 179 -7.95 -13.03 11.42
CA VAL A 179 -9.29 -12.45 11.57
C VAL A 179 -10.28 -13.14 10.63
N SER A 180 -9.86 -13.40 9.39
CA SER A 180 -10.65 -14.04 8.34
C SER A 180 -10.80 -15.55 8.60
N GLU A 181 -11.89 -16.15 8.13
CA GLU A 181 -12.14 -17.60 8.28
C GLU A 181 -11.39 -18.41 7.23
N THR A 182 -11.18 -17.84 6.03
CA THR A 182 -10.49 -18.50 4.92
C THR A 182 -9.34 -17.65 4.38
N THR A 183 -8.44 -18.27 3.63
CA THR A 183 -7.28 -17.57 3.04
C THR A 183 -7.70 -16.57 1.96
N GLU A 184 -8.70 -16.90 1.13
CA GLU A 184 -9.24 -15.98 0.13
C GLU A 184 -9.91 -14.76 0.77
N GLU A 185 -10.67 -14.94 1.85
CA GLU A 185 -11.22 -13.80 2.63
C GLU A 185 -10.08 -12.92 3.19
N MET A 186 -9.01 -13.52 3.68
CA MET A 186 -7.85 -12.78 4.18
C MET A 186 -7.20 -11.97 3.05
N ILE A 187 -7.02 -12.56 1.86
CA ILE A 187 -6.48 -11.89 0.68
C ILE A 187 -7.34 -10.68 0.31
N VAL A 188 -8.66 -10.87 0.27
CA VAL A 188 -9.60 -9.79 -0.05
C VAL A 188 -9.59 -8.70 1.03
N ALA A 189 -9.66 -9.07 2.31
CA ALA A 189 -9.66 -8.12 3.42
C ALA A 189 -8.38 -7.28 3.46
N MET A 190 -7.22 -7.88 3.17
CA MET A 190 -5.94 -7.17 3.14
C MET A 190 -5.82 -6.14 2.03
N ASN A 191 -6.58 -6.29 0.93
CA ASN A 191 -6.37 -5.52 -0.29
C ASN A 191 -7.60 -4.73 -0.76
N TRP A 192 -8.82 -5.18 -0.42
CA TRP A 192 -10.06 -4.63 -0.94
C TRP A 192 -11.08 -4.22 0.13
N GLU A 193 -10.79 -4.44 1.41
CA GLU A 193 -11.63 -3.94 2.50
C GLU A 193 -10.93 -2.81 3.25
N PRO A 194 -11.70 -1.86 3.82
CA PRO A 194 -11.12 -0.83 4.67
C PRO A 194 -10.69 -1.43 6.01
N THR A 195 -9.58 -0.94 6.55
CA THR A 195 -9.06 -1.35 7.86
C THR A 195 -8.63 -0.13 8.67
N LEU A 196 -8.73 -0.20 9.99
CA LEU A 196 -8.24 0.81 10.91
C LEU A 196 -7.07 0.27 11.73
N SER A 197 -6.03 1.09 11.86
CA SER A 197 -4.93 0.84 12.79
C SER A 197 -4.67 2.07 13.65
N VAL A 198 -4.49 1.86 14.96
CA VAL A 198 -3.97 2.89 15.85
C VAL A 198 -2.45 2.76 15.84
N ILE A 199 -1.75 3.72 15.21
CA ILE A 199 -0.31 3.64 14.95
C ILE A 199 0.52 4.53 15.88
N GLY A 200 -0.11 5.27 16.77
CA GLY A 200 0.57 6.11 17.77
C GLY A 200 -0.37 6.56 18.86
N ALA A 201 0.20 6.90 20.03
CA ALA A 201 -0.56 7.42 21.16
C ALA A 201 0.25 8.41 21.97
N ASP A 202 -0.38 9.53 22.35
CA ASP A 202 0.15 10.53 23.28
C ASP A 202 -0.82 10.80 24.43
N GLY A 203 -0.35 11.51 25.47
CA GLY A 203 -1.15 11.81 26.67
C GLY A 203 -1.15 10.71 27.73
N LEU A 204 -0.59 9.53 27.43
CA LEU A 204 -0.38 8.43 28.37
C LEU A 204 1.10 8.29 28.67
N PRO A 205 1.54 8.34 29.93
CA PRO A 205 2.93 8.09 30.29
C PRO A 205 3.31 6.62 30.09
N SER A 206 4.60 6.33 30.05
CA SER A 206 5.07 4.95 30.11
C SER A 206 4.55 4.25 31.37
N VAL A 207 4.46 2.94 31.35
CA VAL A 207 4.02 2.16 32.54
C VAL A 207 4.89 2.45 33.76
N GLN A 208 6.18 2.71 33.55
CA GLN A 208 7.15 3.00 34.63
C GLN A 208 6.93 4.40 35.24
N ASP A 209 6.47 5.38 34.44
CA ASP A 209 6.25 6.76 34.86
C ASP A 209 4.79 7.03 35.24
N ALA A 210 3.93 6.01 35.18
CA ALA A 210 2.51 6.14 35.46
C ALA A 210 2.24 6.35 36.95
N GLY A 211 1.39 7.33 37.25
CA GLY A 211 0.89 7.62 38.58
C GLY A 211 -0.64 7.60 38.61
N ASN A 212 -1.24 7.75 39.80
CA ASN A 212 -2.69 7.77 40.00
C ASN A 212 -3.32 9.10 39.54
N VAL A 213 -3.17 9.45 38.27
CA VAL A 213 -3.64 10.68 37.66
C VAL A 213 -4.63 10.40 36.54
N LEU A 214 -5.83 11.01 36.62
CA LEU A 214 -6.70 11.16 35.46
C LEU A 214 -6.02 12.14 34.49
N ARG A 215 -5.77 11.69 33.28
CA ARG A 215 -5.04 12.49 32.27
C ARG A 215 -5.90 13.60 31.71
N THR A 216 -5.27 14.69 31.33
CA THR A 216 -5.94 15.86 30.72
C THR A 216 -6.52 15.53 29.36
N ASN A 217 -5.76 14.79 28.57
CA ASN A 217 -6.07 14.37 27.20
C ASN A 217 -5.51 12.98 26.88
N THR A 218 -5.98 12.44 25.79
CA THR A 218 -5.38 11.29 25.08
C THR A 218 -5.49 11.57 23.58
N ASP A 219 -4.39 11.40 22.88
CA ASP A 219 -4.30 11.59 21.44
C ASP A 219 -3.93 10.26 20.79
N LEU A 220 -4.69 9.83 19.79
CA LEU A 220 -4.43 8.61 19.02
C LEU A 220 -4.20 8.94 17.56
N LYS A 221 -3.14 8.41 17.00
CA LYS A 221 -2.87 8.46 15.58
C LYS A 221 -3.63 7.32 14.90
N LEU A 222 -4.61 7.66 14.08
CA LEU A 222 -5.42 6.73 13.32
C LEU A 222 -4.92 6.63 11.89
N SER A 223 -4.88 5.41 11.36
CA SER A 223 -4.55 5.12 9.98
C SER A 223 -5.60 4.17 9.40
N PHE A 224 -6.42 4.69 8.49
CA PHE A 224 -7.35 3.87 7.72
C PHE A 224 -6.69 3.51 6.39
N ARG A 225 -6.71 2.25 6.03
CA ARG A 225 -6.51 1.83 4.65
C ARG A 225 -7.87 1.72 3.99
N ILE A 226 -8.00 2.25 2.79
CA ILE A 226 -9.25 2.28 2.03
C ILE A 226 -9.08 1.56 0.69
N PRO A 227 -10.08 0.82 0.19
CA PRO A 227 -9.96 0.11 -1.07
C PRO A 227 -9.84 1.07 -2.26
N PRO A 228 -9.36 0.58 -3.42
CA PRO A 228 -9.42 1.33 -4.68
C PRO A 228 -10.84 1.81 -4.98
N GLY A 229 -10.98 3.00 -5.57
CA GLY A 229 -12.27 3.59 -5.93
C GLY A 229 -12.94 4.40 -4.82
N VAL A 230 -12.39 4.42 -3.60
CA VAL A 230 -12.81 5.33 -2.53
C VAL A 230 -12.10 6.67 -2.70
N ASP A 231 -12.86 7.76 -2.71
CA ASP A 231 -12.36 9.13 -2.64
C ASP A 231 -11.82 9.40 -1.22
N SER A 232 -10.51 9.57 -1.10
CA SER A 232 -9.83 9.72 0.20
C SER A 232 -10.14 11.05 0.88
N GLU A 233 -10.38 12.13 0.14
CA GLU A 233 -10.77 13.42 0.72
C GLU A 233 -12.19 13.34 1.30
N TYR A 234 -13.10 12.67 0.60
CA TYR A 234 -14.45 12.43 1.11
C TYR A 234 -14.43 11.50 2.32
N ALA A 235 -13.66 10.42 2.26
CA ALA A 235 -13.51 9.48 3.37
C ALA A 235 -12.96 10.15 4.64
N VAL A 236 -11.95 11.03 4.50
CA VAL A 236 -11.41 11.80 5.62
C VAL A 236 -12.44 12.76 6.22
N ALA A 237 -13.23 13.42 5.38
CA ALA A 237 -14.28 14.33 5.84
C ALA A 237 -15.37 13.58 6.63
N ARG A 238 -15.75 12.38 6.15
CA ARG A 238 -16.73 11.53 6.85
C ARG A 238 -16.19 10.99 8.18
N ALA A 239 -14.95 10.51 8.20
CA ALA A 239 -14.32 10.09 9.45
C ALA A 239 -14.30 11.23 10.49
N LYS A 240 -13.91 12.44 10.07
CA LYS A 240 -13.89 13.61 10.91
C LYS A 240 -15.30 13.94 11.48
N GLU A 241 -16.30 13.97 10.63
CA GLU A 241 -17.68 14.24 11.02
C GLU A 241 -18.17 13.23 12.08
N ILE A 242 -17.99 11.92 11.83
CA ILE A 242 -18.44 10.85 12.74
C ILE A 242 -17.71 10.92 14.09
N LEU A 243 -16.41 11.19 14.07
CA LEU A 243 -15.59 11.25 15.28
C LEU A 243 -15.89 12.50 16.13
N GLU A 244 -16.17 13.66 15.52
CA GLU A 244 -16.41 14.91 16.21
C GLU A 244 -17.89 15.16 16.57
N GLN A 245 -18.82 14.46 15.93
CA GLN A 245 -20.25 14.64 16.20
C GLN A 245 -20.60 14.17 17.62
N ASP A 246 -21.41 14.97 18.32
CA ASP A 246 -21.93 14.67 19.65
C ASP A 246 -20.86 14.04 20.59
N PRO A 247 -19.83 14.82 20.99
CA PRO A 247 -18.75 14.33 21.82
C PRO A 247 -19.26 13.71 23.13
N PRO A 248 -18.86 12.47 23.46
CA PRO A 248 -19.33 11.83 24.69
C PRO A 248 -19.01 12.69 25.92
N TYR A 249 -20.00 12.87 26.78
CA TYR A 249 -19.93 13.70 28.01
C TYR A 249 -19.59 15.19 27.78
N GLY A 250 -19.65 15.68 26.53
CA GLY A 250 -19.27 17.04 26.19
C GLY A 250 -17.76 17.30 26.24
N ALA A 251 -16.94 16.29 26.02
CA ALA A 251 -15.49 16.43 25.92
C ALA A 251 -15.09 17.31 24.72
N GLU A 252 -13.91 17.92 24.79
CA GLU A 252 -13.30 18.53 23.61
C GLU A 252 -12.72 17.42 22.72
N VAL A 253 -13.33 17.22 21.54
CA VAL A 253 -12.90 16.20 20.57
C VAL A 253 -12.51 16.88 19.26
N THR A 254 -11.36 16.52 18.73
CA THR A 254 -10.87 17.01 17.44
C THR A 254 -10.19 15.88 16.67
N PHE A 255 -10.56 15.69 15.41
CA PHE A 255 -9.81 14.86 14.47
C PHE A 255 -9.08 15.77 13.49
N THR A 256 -7.76 15.73 13.52
CA THR A 256 -6.89 16.52 12.64
C THR A 256 -6.27 15.60 11.58
N PRO A 257 -6.78 15.62 10.33
CA PRO A 257 -6.17 14.87 9.24
C PRO A 257 -4.76 15.38 8.93
N ASP A 258 -3.90 14.50 8.47
CA ASP A 258 -2.54 14.86 8.06
C ASP A 258 -2.06 14.18 6.77
N SER A 259 -2.70 13.10 6.34
CA SER A 259 -2.42 12.45 5.07
C SER A 259 -3.68 11.78 4.52
N CYS A 260 -3.90 11.93 3.22
CA CYS A 260 -4.85 11.15 2.45
C CYS A 260 -4.28 10.90 1.05
N ALA A 261 -4.57 9.73 0.51
CA ALA A 261 -4.23 9.34 -0.86
C ALA A 261 -5.26 8.31 -1.34
N ASP A 262 -5.71 8.47 -2.58
CA ASP A 262 -6.59 7.50 -3.21
C ASP A 262 -5.88 6.18 -3.46
N GLY A 263 -6.64 5.11 -3.50
CA GLY A 263 -6.17 3.83 -3.98
C GLY A 263 -5.99 3.85 -5.50
N PHE A 264 -5.27 2.86 -5.99
CA PHE A 264 -5.03 2.67 -7.41
C PHE A 264 -5.65 1.34 -7.86
N HIS A 265 -6.29 1.33 -9.02
CA HIS A 265 -6.72 0.12 -9.70
C HIS A 265 -6.56 0.31 -11.20
N ALA A 266 -5.67 -0.45 -11.80
CA ALA A 266 -5.49 -0.49 -13.25
C ALA A 266 -6.35 -1.59 -13.85
N PRO A 267 -6.93 -1.35 -15.03
CA PRO A 267 -7.48 -2.45 -15.83
C PRO A 267 -6.39 -3.48 -16.12
N PRO A 268 -6.75 -4.77 -16.23
CA PRO A 268 -5.81 -5.79 -16.67
C PRO A 268 -5.18 -5.40 -18.02
N LEU A 269 -3.90 -5.72 -18.19
CA LEU A 269 -3.25 -5.56 -19.49
C LEU A 269 -3.89 -6.50 -20.50
N ASP A 270 -4.13 -6.02 -21.70
CA ASP A 270 -4.73 -6.79 -22.79
C ASP A 270 -3.90 -6.75 -24.08
N GLY A 271 -4.37 -7.48 -25.09
CA GLY A 271 -3.78 -7.50 -26.42
C GLY A 271 -2.29 -7.89 -26.48
N PRO A 272 -1.55 -7.33 -27.43
CA PRO A 272 -0.16 -7.72 -27.68
C PRO A 272 0.78 -7.52 -26.49
N ILE A 273 0.49 -6.62 -25.58
CA ILE A 273 1.30 -6.37 -24.40
C ILE A 273 1.13 -7.49 -23.38
N SER A 274 -0.11 -7.91 -23.12
CA SER A 274 -0.40 -9.07 -22.27
C SER A 274 0.21 -10.35 -22.86
N GLU A 275 0.10 -10.53 -24.19
CA GLU A 275 0.72 -11.67 -24.89
C GLU A 275 2.24 -11.67 -24.71
N ALA A 276 2.92 -10.52 -24.90
CA ALA A 276 4.37 -10.43 -24.76
C ALA A 276 4.86 -10.73 -23.34
N ILE A 277 4.15 -10.25 -22.31
CA ILE A 277 4.49 -10.57 -20.92
C ILE A 277 4.29 -12.06 -20.64
N ASN A 278 3.19 -12.64 -21.13
CA ASN A 278 2.90 -14.05 -20.95
C ASN A 278 3.94 -14.93 -21.64
N GLU A 279 4.29 -14.66 -22.90
CA GLU A 279 5.32 -15.39 -23.64
C GLU A 279 6.69 -15.30 -22.94
N ALA A 280 7.08 -14.08 -22.52
CA ALA A 280 8.33 -13.88 -21.80
C ALA A 280 8.34 -14.63 -20.45
N SER A 281 7.23 -14.61 -19.70
CA SER A 281 7.12 -15.35 -18.44
C SER A 281 7.25 -16.85 -18.67
N MET A 282 6.49 -17.40 -19.61
CA MET A 282 6.53 -18.82 -19.95
C MET A 282 7.92 -19.29 -20.42
N GLU A 283 8.62 -18.47 -21.21
CA GLU A 283 9.96 -18.80 -21.67
C GLU A 283 11.00 -18.75 -20.54
N LEU A 284 10.89 -17.78 -19.65
CA LEU A 284 11.87 -17.52 -18.58
C LEU A 284 11.66 -18.37 -17.32
N THR A 285 10.41 -18.73 -17.02
CA THR A 285 10.05 -19.41 -15.75
C THR A 285 9.31 -20.73 -15.97
N GLY A 286 8.70 -20.94 -17.13
CA GLY A 286 7.77 -22.03 -17.37
C GLY A 286 6.38 -21.81 -16.75
N LEU A 287 6.12 -20.62 -16.19
CA LEU A 287 4.91 -20.27 -15.47
C LEU A 287 4.29 -18.99 -16.09
N PRO A 288 2.96 -18.84 -16.07
CA PRO A 288 2.31 -17.60 -16.51
C PRO A 288 2.60 -16.46 -15.54
N PRO A 289 2.51 -15.19 -15.99
CA PRO A 289 2.50 -14.06 -15.08
C PRO A 289 1.20 -14.07 -14.27
N LEU A 290 1.24 -13.53 -13.07
CA LEU A 290 0.10 -13.51 -12.16
C LEU A 290 -0.19 -12.09 -11.68
N ALA A 291 -1.47 -11.78 -11.58
CA ALA A 291 -1.95 -10.56 -10.97
C ALA A 291 -1.98 -10.71 -9.45
N THR A 292 -1.64 -9.64 -8.76
CA THR A 292 -1.75 -9.52 -7.31
C THR A 292 -2.19 -8.12 -6.91
N TRP A 293 -2.44 -7.92 -5.64
CA TRP A 293 -2.78 -6.63 -5.07
C TRP A 293 -1.90 -6.37 -3.86
N THR A 294 -1.75 -5.11 -3.48
CA THR A 294 -0.97 -4.71 -2.32
C THR A 294 -1.81 -3.86 -1.38
N GLY A 295 -1.82 -4.26 -0.11
CA GLY A 295 -2.48 -3.51 0.96
C GLY A 295 -1.78 -2.18 1.29
N GLY A 296 -0.60 -1.94 0.75
CA GLY A 296 0.14 -0.68 0.82
C GLY A 296 -0.42 0.39 -0.10
N THR A 297 0.07 1.60 0.05
CA THR A 297 -0.31 2.76 -0.77
C THR A 297 0.93 3.32 -1.42
N ILE A 298 0.88 3.51 -2.73
CA ILE A 298 1.88 4.26 -3.49
C ILE A 298 1.16 5.51 -4.00
N PRO A 299 1.28 6.66 -3.31
CA PRO A 299 0.41 7.82 -3.54
C PRO A 299 0.46 8.35 -4.97
N PHE A 300 1.61 8.29 -5.63
CA PHE A 300 1.77 8.79 -6.98
C PHE A 300 1.05 7.95 -8.05
N MET A 301 0.68 6.70 -7.77
CA MET A 301 0.01 5.82 -8.75
C MET A 301 -1.37 6.36 -9.14
N ALA A 302 -2.20 6.69 -8.14
CA ALA A 302 -3.50 7.31 -8.39
C ALA A 302 -3.38 8.66 -9.10
N MET A 303 -2.39 9.46 -8.71
CA MET A 303 -2.09 10.73 -9.37
C MET A 303 -1.68 10.56 -10.83
N MET A 304 -0.82 9.59 -11.14
CA MET A 304 -0.41 9.28 -12.52
C MET A 304 -1.58 8.76 -13.35
N GLN A 305 -2.43 7.91 -12.78
CA GLN A 305 -3.64 7.44 -13.44
C GLN A 305 -4.61 8.59 -13.74
N GLY A 306 -4.80 9.50 -12.80
CA GLY A 306 -5.60 10.71 -13.03
C GLY A 306 -5.03 11.65 -14.10
N LYS A 307 -3.69 11.76 -14.19
CA LYS A 307 -3.00 12.58 -15.17
C LYS A 307 -2.98 11.96 -16.57
N TYR A 308 -2.88 10.62 -16.65
CA TYR A 308 -2.76 9.87 -17.91
C TYR A 308 -3.81 8.73 -17.94
N PRO A 309 -5.11 9.06 -18.02
CA PRO A 309 -6.19 8.07 -17.91
C PRO A 309 -6.24 7.06 -19.06
N GLU A 310 -5.62 7.38 -20.21
CA GLU A 310 -5.55 6.49 -21.38
C GLU A 310 -4.28 5.61 -21.38
N ALA A 311 -3.34 5.86 -20.47
CA ALA A 311 -2.12 5.07 -20.40
C ALA A 311 -2.38 3.71 -19.75
N MET A 312 -1.73 2.68 -20.26
CA MET A 312 -1.64 1.40 -19.56
C MET A 312 -0.70 1.51 -18.37
N PHE A 313 -0.96 0.74 -17.32
CA PHE A 313 -0.13 0.71 -16.13
C PHE A 313 0.41 -0.70 -15.90
N LEU A 314 1.72 -0.83 -15.86
CA LEU A 314 2.43 -2.05 -15.44
C LEU A 314 3.14 -1.75 -14.12
N CYS A 315 2.50 -2.07 -13.01
CA CYS A 315 3.14 -2.07 -11.70
C CYS A 315 3.67 -3.48 -11.42
N THR A 316 4.96 -3.61 -11.25
CA THR A 316 5.65 -4.89 -11.04
C THR A 316 6.91 -4.67 -10.22
N GLY A 317 7.64 -5.73 -9.93
CA GLY A 317 8.89 -5.60 -9.21
C GLY A 317 9.47 -6.94 -8.79
N THR A 318 10.46 -6.87 -7.92
CA THR A 318 11.20 -8.05 -7.45
C THR A 318 11.14 -8.19 -5.93
N SER A 319 10.22 -7.48 -5.28
CA SER A 319 9.92 -7.67 -3.87
C SER A 319 9.31 -9.05 -3.65
N GLY A 320 9.71 -9.74 -2.58
CA GLY A 320 9.26 -11.10 -2.34
C GLY A 320 9.69 -11.63 -0.97
N PRO A 321 9.44 -12.92 -0.68
CA PRO A 321 9.68 -13.49 0.63
C PRO A 321 11.10 -13.28 1.15
N GLY A 322 11.21 -12.75 2.36
CA GLY A 322 12.48 -12.58 3.06
C GLY A 322 13.41 -11.50 2.50
N ASN A 323 12.94 -10.63 1.59
CA ASN A 323 13.73 -9.50 1.08
C ASN A 323 14.01 -8.43 2.15
N ASN A 324 13.14 -8.34 3.15
CA ASN A 324 13.24 -7.46 4.30
C ASN A 324 13.34 -5.96 3.95
N ALA A 325 12.54 -5.53 2.94
CA ALA A 325 12.36 -4.11 2.64
C ALA A 325 12.00 -3.34 3.93
N HIS A 326 12.46 -2.10 4.07
CA HIS A 326 12.38 -1.25 5.26
C HIS A 326 13.06 -1.82 6.52
N GLY A 327 13.55 -3.08 6.50
CA GLY A 327 14.21 -3.75 7.61
C GLY A 327 15.75 -3.78 7.51
N PRO A 328 16.44 -4.35 8.52
CA PRO A 328 17.87 -4.65 8.42
C PRO A 328 18.11 -5.81 7.45
N ASP A 329 19.30 -5.84 6.84
CA ASP A 329 19.69 -6.87 5.86
C ASP A 329 18.76 -6.97 4.63
N GLU A 330 18.20 -5.85 4.20
CA GLU A 330 17.46 -5.75 2.95
C GLU A 330 18.26 -6.34 1.79
N LYS A 331 17.57 -7.09 0.91
CA LYS A 331 18.23 -7.81 -0.17
C LYS A 331 17.35 -7.98 -1.41
N LEU A 332 17.99 -7.84 -2.56
CA LEU A 332 17.41 -8.09 -3.88
C LEU A 332 17.70 -9.53 -4.33
N HIS A 333 16.69 -10.22 -4.86
CA HIS A 333 16.87 -11.52 -5.52
C HIS A 333 17.34 -11.33 -6.96
N ILE A 334 18.64 -11.60 -7.22
CA ILE A 334 19.27 -11.33 -8.50
C ILE A 334 18.63 -12.13 -9.67
N PRO A 335 18.25 -13.42 -9.52
CA PRO A 335 17.62 -14.15 -10.61
C PRO A 335 16.26 -13.56 -11.04
N SER A 336 15.40 -13.16 -10.09
CA SER A 336 14.09 -12.56 -10.42
C SER A 336 14.26 -11.21 -11.11
N SER A 337 15.19 -10.34 -10.65
CA SER A 337 15.44 -9.06 -11.31
C SER A 337 15.97 -9.21 -12.74
N LYS A 338 16.75 -10.26 -13.02
CA LYS A 338 17.19 -10.56 -14.40
C LYS A 338 16.02 -11.01 -15.27
N ARG A 339 15.15 -11.90 -14.76
CA ARG A 339 13.95 -12.33 -15.49
C ARG A 339 13.04 -11.14 -15.80
N LEU A 340 12.77 -10.31 -14.80
CA LEU A 340 11.96 -9.12 -14.99
C LEU A 340 12.58 -8.14 -16.00
N THR A 341 13.91 -7.99 -16.03
CA THR A 341 14.61 -7.18 -17.03
C THR A 341 14.30 -7.64 -18.47
N VAL A 342 14.34 -8.95 -18.70
CA VAL A 342 14.05 -9.52 -20.02
C VAL A 342 12.56 -9.39 -20.36
N ALA A 343 11.67 -9.69 -19.41
CA ALA A 343 10.23 -9.53 -19.60
C ALA A 343 9.85 -8.08 -19.91
N LEU A 344 10.42 -7.10 -19.20
CA LEU A 344 10.19 -5.69 -19.49
C LEU A 344 10.74 -5.31 -20.88
N SER A 345 11.86 -5.88 -21.32
CA SER A 345 12.36 -5.66 -22.70
C SER A 345 11.34 -6.14 -23.74
N ALA A 346 10.78 -7.34 -23.57
CA ALA A 346 9.74 -7.88 -24.46
C ALA A 346 8.49 -7.00 -24.48
N THR A 347 8.04 -6.54 -23.31
CA THR A 347 6.90 -5.62 -23.18
C THR A 347 7.14 -4.32 -23.94
N ILE A 348 8.32 -3.70 -23.78
CA ILE A 348 8.68 -2.45 -24.47
C ILE A 348 8.73 -2.66 -25.99
N ALA A 349 9.24 -3.80 -26.47
CA ALA A 349 9.25 -4.14 -27.90
C ALA A 349 7.82 -4.27 -28.45
N ALA A 350 6.93 -4.95 -27.75
CA ALA A 350 5.54 -5.16 -28.16
C ALA A 350 4.76 -3.83 -28.31
N ILE A 351 5.05 -2.83 -27.48
CA ILE A 351 4.48 -1.49 -27.63
C ILE A 351 4.91 -0.89 -28.97
N SER A 352 6.18 -1.02 -29.36
CA SER A 352 6.70 -0.44 -30.61
C SER A 352 6.14 -1.11 -31.87
N GLU A 353 5.75 -2.36 -31.80
CA GLU A 353 5.19 -3.09 -32.94
C GLU A 353 3.72 -2.78 -33.19
N ASN A 354 3.03 -2.19 -32.21
CA ASN A 354 1.59 -1.95 -32.23
C ASN A 354 1.20 -0.46 -32.23
N LEU A 355 2.18 0.45 -32.24
CA LEU A 355 2.05 1.89 -32.50
C LEU A 355 2.40 2.22 -33.96
#